data_b7ae4b0cd77757940fac1536e61b47c8
#
_entry.id   b7ae4b0cd77757940fac1536e61b47c8
#
_cell.length_a   1.000
_cell.length_b   1.000
_cell.length_c   1.000
_cell.angle_alpha   90.00
_cell.angle_beta   90.00
_cell.angle_gamma   90.00
#
_symmetry.space_group_name_H-M   'P 1'
#
loop_
_entity.id
_entity.type
_entity.pdbx_description
1 polymer ?
#
loop_
_entity_poly.entity_id
_entity_poly.type
_entity_poly.pdbx_seq_one_letter_code
_entity_poly.pdbx_strand_id
1 'polypeptide(L)'
;VWAIEGDIKGCFDNINHRLLLQKLWRIGIHDKRVLKIISQMLKAGYMENDLFHATELGTPQGGILSPLLSNVYLNDFDWYVGRMYMEPHRQCKHKGNDTRRLKWAGVTPKYNYRYADDWVILTSTEKEALRLKRVLTKYFRNRMKLELSQEKTYVTDLRTNGIHFLGFVVKAERKRKTPDPATWT
;
A
#
# COMPACT_ATOMS: atom_id res chain seq x y z
N VAL A 1 -3.05 -18.22 -7.88
CA VAL A 1 -2.80 -17.00 -7.09
C VAL A 1 -2.61 -15.85 -8.04
N TRP A 2 -3.33 -14.77 -7.79
CA TRP A 2 -3.28 -13.55 -8.59
C TRP A 2 -2.67 -12.42 -7.78
N ALA A 3 -1.84 -11.62 -8.41
CA ALA A 3 -1.25 -10.42 -7.83
C ALA A 3 -1.84 -9.16 -8.48
N ILE A 4 -2.02 -8.14 -7.67
CA ILE A 4 -2.25 -6.78 -8.15
C ILE A 4 -0.97 -6.03 -7.81
N GLU A 5 -0.19 -5.66 -8.81
CA GLU A 5 0.92 -4.72 -8.67
C GLU A 5 0.38 -3.31 -8.85
N GLY A 6 0.79 -2.38 -8.03
CA GLY A 6 0.33 -1.02 -8.15
C GLY A 6 1.44 0.00 -7.94
N ASP A 7 1.39 1.03 -8.77
CA ASP A 7 2.25 2.20 -8.71
C ASP A 7 1.38 3.44 -8.51
N ILE A 8 1.82 4.34 -7.65
CA ILE A 8 1.14 5.59 -7.36
C ILE A 8 1.78 6.70 -8.18
N LYS A 9 1.01 7.31 -9.08
CA LYS A 9 1.51 8.36 -9.99
C LYS A 9 2.04 9.55 -9.20
N GLY A 10 3.37 9.78 -9.29
CA GLY A 10 4.03 10.89 -8.61
C GLY A 10 3.68 10.95 -7.11
N CYS A 11 3.86 9.85 -6.40
CA CYS A 11 3.39 9.71 -5.00
C CYS A 11 3.87 10.86 -4.14
N PHE A 12 5.17 11.17 -4.16
CA PHE A 12 5.77 12.21 -3.35
C PHE A 12 5.30 13.61 -3.76
N ASP A 13 5.05 13.85 -5.05
CA ASP A 13 4.68 15.15 -5.59
C ASP A 13 3.18 15.48 -5.40
N ASN A 14 2.37 14.47 -5.10
CA ASN A 14 0.92 14.60 -5.00
C ASN A 14 0.38 14.44 -3.56
N ILE A 15 1.24 14.35 -2.56
CA ILE A 15 0.82 14.28 -1.16
C ILE A 15 0.09 15.57 -0.76
N ASN A 16 -1.17 15.45 -0.36
CA ASN A 16 -1.95 16.57 0.09
C ASN A 16 -1.54 16.98 1.52
N HIS A 17 -0.98 18.19 1.68
CA HIS A 17 -0.45 18.69 2.95
C HIS A 17 -1.50 18.70 4.07
N ARG A 18 -2.74 19.15 3.76
CA ARG A 18 -3.81 19.20 4.76
C ARG A 18 -4.18 17.82 5.28
N LEU A 19 -4.31 16.84 4.37
CA LEU A 19 -4.59 15.45 4.75
C LEU A 19 -3.43 14.85 5.54
N LEU A 20 -2.18 15.12 5.15
CA LEU A 20 -1.00 14.64 5.87
C LEU A 20 -0.99 15.17 7.30
N LEU A 21 -1.21 16.47 7.52
CA LEU A 21 -1.26 17.05 8.86
C LEU A 21 -2.40 16.47 9.71
N GLN A 22 -3.57 16.20 9.10
CA GLN A 22 -4.67 15.51 9.78
C GLN A 22 -4.30 14.07 10.17
N LYS A 23 -3.54 13.35 9.32
CA LYS A 23 -3.08 12.00 9.63
C LYS A 23 -2.03 12.00 10.74
N LEU A 24 -1.10 12.94 10.74
CA LEU A 24 -0.15 13.14 11.82
C LEU A 24 -0.85 13.39 13.17
N TRP A 25 -1.87 14.23 13.17
CA TRP A 25 -2.70 14.43 14.35
C TRP A 25 -3.37 13.15 14.84
N ARG A 26 -3.94 12.37 13.92
CA ARG A 26 -4.63 11.09 14.25
C ARG A 26 -3.72 10.01 14.83
N ILE A 27 -2.45 10.00 14.47
CA ILE A 27 -1.46 9.05 15.02
C ILE A 27 -0.85 9.51 16.35
N GLY A 28 -1.27 10.69 16.86
CA GLY A 28 -0.90 11.15 18.20
C GLY A 28 0.07 12.34 18.24
N ILE A 29 0.43 12.93 17.09
CA ILE A 29 1.27 14.15 17.08
C ILE A 29 0.37 15.37 17.29
N HIS A 30 0.18 15.75 18.56
CA HIS A 30 -0.73 16.83 18.93
C HIS A 30 -0.02 18.17 19.23
N ASP A 31 1.31 18.21 19.23
CA ASP A 31 2.04 19.48 19.42
C ASP A 31 1.91 20.35 18.16
N LYS A 32 1.20 21.47 18.32
CA LYS A 32 0.94 22.45 17.24
C LYS A 32 2.21 23.07 16.70
N ARG A 33 3.29 23.19 17.52
CA ARG A 33 4.58 23.74 17.08
C ARG A 33 5.25 22.79 16.10
N VAL A 34 5.25 21.47 16.41
CA VAL A 34 5.79 20.43 15.54
C VAL A 34 5.01 20.41 14.21
N LEU A 35 3.68 20.42 14.26
CA LEU A 35 2.84 20.44 13.05
C LEU A 35 3.06 21.69 12.21
N LYS A 36 3.29 22.86 12.87
CA LYS A 36 3.62 24.10 12.17
C LYS A 36 4.96 23.99 11.44
N ILE A 37 5.99 23.44 12.10
CA ILE A 37 7.30 23.22 11.48
C ILE A 37 7.18 22.31 10.27
N ILE A 38 6.51 21.14 10.41
CA ILE A 38 6.27 20.24 9.30
C ILE A 38 5.52 20.93 8.16
N SER A 39 4.49 21.72 8.49
CA SER A 39 3.74 22.49 7.48
C SER A 39 4.62 23.50 6.74
N GLN A 40 5.54 24.16 7.45
CA GLN A 40 6.49 25.09 6.84
C GLN A 40 7.49 24.36 5.93
N MET A 41 8.01 23.21 6.38
CA MET A 41 8.90 22.38 5.55
C MET A 41 8.22 21.90 4.26
N LEU A 42 6.97 21.48 4.35
CA LEU A 42 6.19 21.06 3.18
C LEU A 42 5.95 22.20 2.19
N LYS A 43 5.76 23.42 2.69
CA LYS A 43 5.52 24.63 1.88
C LYS A 43 6.81 25.30 1.38
N ALA A 44 7.96 24.91 1.93
CA ALA A 44 9.25 25.52 1.60
C ALA A 44 9.64 25.34 0.12
N GLY A 45 8.93 24.49 -0.63
CA GLY A 45 9.20 24.26 -2.05
C GLY A 45 10.56 23.61 -2.29
N TYR A 46 10.99 23.70 -3.53
CA TYR A 46 12.31 23.24 -3.94
C TYR A 46 12.94 24.25 -4.92
N MET A 47 14.27 24.24 -4.98
CA MET A 47 15.02 25.02 -5.94
C MET A 47 15.35 24.13 -7.15
N GLU A 48 15.01 24.57 -8.35
CA GLU A 48 15.39 23.94 -9.60
C GLU A 48 15.88 24.99 -10.56
N ASN A 49 17.10 24.82 -11.09
CA ASN A 49 17.75 25.80 -11.99
C ASN A 49 17.73 27.23 -11.45
N ASP A 50 18.04 27.40 -10.17
CA ASP A 50 18.02 28.68 -9.42
C ASP A 50 16.65 29.36 -9.33
N LEU A 51 15.57 28.67 -9.69
CA LEU A 51 14.19 29.14 -9.54
C LEU A 51 13.54 28.45 -8.34
N PHE A 52 12.88 29.25 -7.51
CA PHE A 52 12.10 28.78 -6.37
C PHE A 52 10.71 28.32 -6.82
N HIS A 53 10.37 27.08 -6.56
CA HIS A 53 9.05 26.51 -6.80
C HIS A 53 8.32 26.30 -5.48
N ALA A 54 7.35 27.14 -5.17
CA ALA A 54 6.45 26.94 -4.03
C ALA A 54 5.52 25.77 -4.31
N THR A 55 5.40 24.83 -3.37
CA THR A 55 4.54 23.66 -3.50
C THR A 55 3.32 23.74 -2.58
N GLU A 56 2.12 23.57 -3.14
CA GLU A 56 0.89 23.36 -2.36
C GLU A 56 0.63 21.87 -2.10
N LEU A 57 1.26 21.01 -2.87
CA LEU A 57 1.20 19.55 -2.81
C LEU A 57 2.61 18.97 -2.77
N GLY A 58 2.70 17.75 -2.29
CA GLY A 58 3.92 16.96 -2.33
C GLY A 58 4.84 17.15 -1.13
N THR A 59 5.86 16.34 -1.10
CA THR A 59 6.97 16.44 -0.16
C THR A 59 8.24 16.75 -0.95
N PRO A 60 9.13 17.63 -0.46
CA PRO A 60 10.35 17.97 -1.19
C PRO A 60 11.14 16.71 -1.55
N GLN A 61 11.47 16.53 -2.84
CA GLN A 61 12.32 15.43 -3.27
C GLN A 61 13.70 15.58 -2.62
N GLY A 62 14.21 14.48 -2.04
CA GLY A 62 15.46 14.52 -1.25
C GLY A 62 15.32 15.06 0.18
N GLY A 63 14.13 15.49 0.59
CA GLY A 63 13.89 15.88 1.98
C GLY A 63 14.03 14.71 2.95
N ILE A 64 14.78 14.87 4.04
CA ILE A 64 15.05 13.81 5.04
C ILE A 64 13.76 13.23 5.61
N LEU A 65 12.70 14.03 5.78
CA LEU A 65 11.41 13.60 6.31
C LEU A 65 10.46 13.04 5.25
N SER A 66 10.72 13.22 3.97
CA SER A 66 9.80 12.84 2.89
C SER A 66 9.44 11.35 2.90
N PRO A 67 10.37 10.40 3.08
CA PRO A 67 10.02 8.97 3.17
C PRO A 67 9.16 8.64 4.40
N LEU A 68 9.41 9.29 5.53
CA LEU A 68 8.61 9.10 6.75
C LEU A 68 7.18 9.65 6.56
N LEU A 69 7.06 10.85 6.03
CA LEU A 69 5.78 11.52 5.82
C LEU A 69 4.92 10.78 4.78
N SER A 70 5.52 10.28 3.69
CA SER A 70 4.82 9.45 2.71
C SER A 70 4.34 8.14 3.33
N ASN A 71 5.13 7.48 4.18
CA ASN A 71 4.70 6.30 4.90
C ASN A 71 3.52 6.57 5.86
N VAL A 72 3.54 7.70 6.56
CA VAL A 72 2.40 8.15 7.38
C VAL A 72 1.17 8.38 6.49
N TYR A 73 1.36 9.00 5.34
CA TYR A 73 0.27 9.26 4.40
C TYR A 73 -0.36 7.99 3.86
N LEU A 74 0.46 7.01 3.46
CA LEU A 74 0.03 5.74 2.89
C LEU A 74 -0.46 4.71 3.93
N ASN A 75 -0.20 4.93 5.22
CA ASN A 75 -0.63 4.03 6.29
C ASN A 75 -2.16 3.78 6.30
N ASP A 76 -2.97 4.75 5.87
CA ASP A 76 -4.43 4.56 5.75
C ASP A 76 -4.78 3.49 4.70
N PHE A 77 -3.99 3.36 3.64
CA PHE A 77 -4.15 2.29 2.65
C PHE A 77 -3.84 0.92 3.26
N ASP A 78 -2.73 0.82 4.00
CA ASP A 78 -2.37 -0.43 4.69
C ASP A 78 -3.47 -0.86 5.67
N TRP A 79 -4.01 0.10 6.44
CA TRP A 79 -5.13 -0.14 7.34
C TRP A 79 -6.42 -0.50 6.62
N TYR A 80 -6.69 0.13 5.47
CA TYR A 80 -7.87 -0.16 4.69
C TYR A 80 -7.86 -1.61 4.21
N VAL A 81 -6.76 -2.07 3.60
CA VAL A 81 -6.62 -3.45 3.14
C VAL A 81 -6.55 -4.42 4.34
N GLY A 82 -5.79 -4.06 5.38
CA GLY A 82 -5.63 -4.88 6.58
C GLY A 82 -6.97 -5.19 7.25
N ARG A 83 -7.78 -4.17 7.53
CA ARG A 83 -9.08 -4.33 8.19
C ARG A 83 -10.10 -5.07 7.34
N MET A 84 -10.11 -4.83 6.03
CA MET A 84 -11.11 -5.42 5.16
C MET A 84 -10.80 -6.88 4.78
N TYR A 85 -9.51 -7.25 4.72
CA TYR A 85 -9.12 -8.49 4.04
C TYR A 85 -8.06 -9.32 4.74
N MET A 86 -7.40 -8.79 5.77
CA MET A 86 -6.33 -9.51 6.47
C MET A 86 -6.68 -9.77 7.94
N GLU A 87 -6.89 -8.71 8.70
CA GLU A 87 -7.05 -8.75 10.15
C GLU A 87 -8.25 -7.87 10.56
N PRO A 88 -9.51 -8.27 10.28
CA PRO A 88 -10.69 -7.46 10.60
C PRO A 88 -10.86 -7.26 12.10
N HIS A 89 -10.30 -8.16 12.93
CA HIS A 89 -10.36 -8.10 14.39
C HIS A 89 -8.94 -8.10 14.97
N ARG A 90 -8.23 -6.98 14.87
CA ARG A 90 -6.84 -6.84 15.33
C ARG A 90 -6.61 -7.20 16.81
N GLN A 91 -7.65 -7.27 17.62
CA GLN A 91 -7.59 -7.66 19.03
C GLN A 91 -7.64 -9.18 19.25
N CYS A 92 -7.81 -9.99 18.22
CA CYS A 92 -7.75 -11.44 18.34
C CYS A 92 -6.33 -11.91 18.63
N LYS A 93 -6.15 -12.65 19.73
CA LYS A 93 -4.86 -13.23 20.15
C LYS A 93 -4.25 -14.20 19.14
N HIS A 94 -5.05 -14.73 18.21
CA HIS A 94 -4.61 -15.73 17.21
C HIS A 94 -4.97 -15.28 15.78
N LYS A 95 -3.96 -14.96 14.97
CA LYS A 95 -4.12 -14.56 13.55
C LYS A 95 -4.87 -15.61 12.70
N GLY A 96 -4.70 -16.90 13.01
CA GLY A 96 -5.44 -17.98 12.33
C GLY A 96 -6.96 -17.87 12.48
N ASN A 97 -7.45 -17.28 13.56
CA ASN A 97 -8.87 -17.06 13.77
C ASN A 97 -9.45 -15.97 12.87
N ASP A 98 -8.65 -14.95 12.51
CA ASP A 98 -9.11 -13.90 11.59
C ASP A 98 -9.32 -14.42 10.18
N THR A 99 -8.40 -15.24 9.68
CA THR A 99 -8.56 -15.91 8.39
C THR A 99 -9.81 -16.80 8.34
N ARG A 100 -10.08 -17.53 9.43
CA ARG A 100 -11.27 -18.39 9.54
C ARG A 100 -12.55 -17.55 9.57
N ARG A 101 -12.58 -16.45 10.34
CA ARG A 101 -13.72 -15.53 10.42
C ARG A 101 -14.00 -14.84 9.08
N LEU A 102 -12.97 -14.40 8.36
CA LEU A 102 -13.12 -13.87 7.01
C LEU A 102 -13.79 -14.89 6.08
N LYS A 103 -13.32 -16.14 6.11
CA LYS A 103 -13.91 -17.23 5.30
C LYS A 103 -15.36 -17.50 5.68
N TRP A 104 -15.71 -17.50 6.97
CA TRP A 104 -17.09 -17.65 7.42
C TRP A 104 -17.98 -16.49 6.99
N ALA A 105 -17.45 -15.28 6.94
CA ALA A 105 -18.14 -14.11 6.40
C ALA A 105 -18.18 -14.07 4.86
N GLY A 106 -17.72 -15.12 4.18
CA GLY A 106 -17.67 -15.18 2.71
C GLY A 106 -16.60 -14.29 2.09
N VAL A 107 -15.65 -13.82 2.89
CA VAL A 107 -14.56 -12.96 2.43
C VAL A 107 -13.27 -13.77 2.26
N THR A 108 -12.74 -13.78 1.05
CA THR A 108 -11.43 -14.40 0.79
C THR A 108 -10.31 -13.49 1.29
N PRO A 109 -9.41 -13.99 2.16
CA PRO A 109 -8.25 -13.23 2.64
C PRO A 109 -7.40 -12.72 1.49
N LYS A 110 -6.91 -11.51 1.63
CA LYS A 110 -5.98 -10.86 0.69
C LYS A 110 -4.78 -10.34 1.47
N TYR A 111 -3.61 -10.40 0.88
CA TYR A 111 -2.37 -10.06 1.57
C TYR A 111 -1.74 -8.86 0.87
N ASN A 112 -1.54 -7.78 1.61
CA ASN A 112 -0.89 -6.55 1.13
C ASN A 112 0.56 -6.51 1.60
N TYR A 113 1.45 -6.26 0.65
CA TYR A 113 2.87 -5.99 0.89
C TYR A 113 3.20 -4.65 0.26
N ARG A 114 3.74 -3.73 1.04
CA ARG A 114 4.10 -2.39 0.56
C ARG A 114 5.50 -2.02 1.03
N TYR A 115 6.25 -1.43 0.13
CA TYR A 115 7.52 -0.77 0.41
C TYR A 115 7.51 0.61 -0.25
N ALA A 116 7.50 1.66 0.57
CA ALA A 116 7.27 3.04 0.12
C ALA A 116 5.98 3.18 -0.70
N ASP A 117 6.07 3.52 -1.96
CA ASP A 117 4.97 3.65 -2.93
C ASP A 117 4.72 2.38 -3.75
N ASP A 118 5.67 1.46 -3.80
CA ASP A 118 5.49 0.15 -4.42
C ASP A 118 4.65 -0.77 -3.54
N TRP A 119 3.60 -1.38 -4.10
CA TRP A 119 2.77 -2.32 -3.37
C TRP A 119 2.25 -3.47 -4.22
N VAL A 120 2.05 -4.59 -3.57
CA VAL A 120 1.50 -5.81 -4.16
C VAL A 120 0.42 -6.38 -3.27
N ILE A 121 -0.73 -6.73 -3.85
CA ILE A 121 -1.79 -7.44 -3.13
C ILE A 121 -2.01 -8.81 -3.78
N LEU A 122 -1.91 -9.87 -2.97
CA LEU A 122 -2.19 -11.23 -3.40
C LEU A 122 -3.67 -11.56 -3.20
N THR A 123 -4.27 -12.19 -4.21
CA THR A 123 -5.67 -12.64 -4.22
C THR A 123 -5.79 -14.08 -4.72
N SER A 124 -6.95 -14.70 -4.51
CA SER A 124 -7.19 -16.09 -4.91
C SER A 124 -7.61 -16.22 -6.36
N THR A 125 -8.38 -15.26 -6.89
CA THR A 125 -8.97 -15.33 -8.23
C THR A 125 -8.76 -14.02 -9.00
N GLU A 126 -8.78 -14.11 -10.33
CA GLU A 126 -8.73 -12.95 -11.23
C GLU A 126 -9.89 -11.98 -10.99
N LYS A 127 -11.10 -12.52 -10.86
CA LYS A 127 -12.31 -11.73 -10.63
C LYS A 127 -12.19 -10.87 -9.38
N GLU A 128 -11.62 -11.41 -8.31
CA GLU A 128 -11.36 -10.66 -7.07
C GLU A 128 -10.27 -9.60 -7.27
N ALA A 129 -9.19 -9.94 -7.99
CA ALA A 129 -8.12 -9.00 -8.31
C ALA A 129 -8.65 -7.80 -9.10
N LEU A 130 -9.39 -8.03 -10.16
CA LEU A 130 -9.99 -6.98 -10.99
C LEU A 130 -11.02 -6.12 -10.21
N ARG A 131 -11.83 -6.76 -9.35
CA ARG A 131 -12.76 -6.04 -8.48
C ARG A 131 -12.00 -5.15 -7.49
N LEU A 132 -10.98 -5.70 -6.84
CA LEU A 132 -10.19 -4.97 -5.86
C LEU A 132 -9.40 -3.82 -6.50
N LYS A 133 -8.80 -4.02 -7.68
CA LYS A 133 -8.15 -2.95 -8.45
C LYS A 133 -9.10 -1.77 -8.65
N ARG A 134 -10.36 -2.01 -9.08
CA ARG A 134 -11.36 -0.96 -9.25
C ARG A 134 -11.72 -0.23 -7.95
N VAL A 135 -11.84 -0.99 -6.86
CA VAL A 135 -12.12 -0.43 -5.52
C VAL A 135 -10.96 0.44 -5.06
N LEU A 136 -9.74 -0.03 -5.20
CA LEU A 136 -8.53 0.71 -4.82
C LEU A 136 -8.34 1.97 -5.66
N THR A 137 -8.58 1.92 -6.96
CA THR A 137 -8.53 3.13 -7.81
C THR A 137 -9.47 4.22 -7.29
N LYS A 138 -10.69 3.86 -6.92
CA LYS A 138 -11.65 4.80 -6.30
C LYS A 138 -11.20 5.27 -4.92
N TYR A 139 -10.65 4.37 -4.11
CA TYR A 139 -10.16 4.68 -2.78
C TYR A 139 -9.00 5.69 -2.82
N PHE A 140 -7.99 5.45 -3.64
CA PHE A 140 -6.86 6.36 -3.81
C PHE A 140 -7.33 7.73 -4.28
N ARG A 141 -8.16 7.81 -5.31
CA ARG A 141 -8.68 9.09 -5.82
C ARG A 141 -9.53 9.82 -4.78
N ASN A 142 -10.49 9.17 -4.17
CA ASN A 142 -11.50 9.85 -3.34
C ASN A 142 -11.00 10.14 -1.92
N ARG A 143 -10.28 9.18 -1.31
CA ARG A 143 -9.87 9.25 0.09
C ARG A 143 -8.45 9.75 0.27
N MET A 144 -7.56 9.32 -0.60
CA MET A 144 -6.15 9.67 -0.48
C MET A 144 -5.73 10.84 -1.37
N LYS A 145 -6.61 11.28 -2.28
CA LYS A 145 -6.29 12.35 -3.25
C LYS A 145 -5.03 12.04 -4.06
N LEU A 146 -4.80 10.76 -4.33
CA LEU A 146 -3.73 10.22 -5.15
C LEU A 146 -4.32 9.45 -6.33
N GLU A 147 -3.55 9.29 -7.39
CA GLU A 147 -3.94 8.51 -8.55
C GLU A 147 -3.02 7.30 -8.73
N LEU A 148 -3.62 6.14 -9.06
CA LEU A 148 -2.86 4.98 -9.48
C LEU A 148 -2.44 5.14 -10.95
N SER A 149 -1.19 4.81 -11.27
CA SER A 149 -0.73 4.72 -12.63
C SER A 149 -1.48 3.59 -13.35
N GLN A 150 -2.27 3.92 -14.36
CA GLN A 150 -3.02 2.92 -15.13
C GLN A 150 -2.07 2.01 -15.94
N GLU A 151 -0.96 2.57 -16.37
CA GLU A 151 0.06 1.89 -17.18
C GLU A 151 0.94 0.94 -16.36
N LYS A 152 1.09 1.20 -15.06
CA LYS A 152 1.94 0.42 -14.15
C LYS A 152 1.15 -0.36 -13.09
N THR A 153 -0.18 -0.35 -13.16
CA THR A 153 -1.02 -1.12 -12.24
C THR A 153 -1.57 -2.34 -12.96
N TYR A 154 -0.98 -3.50 -12.70
CA TYR A 154 -1.30 -4.76 -13.40
C TYR A 154 -2.02 -5.76 -12.51
N VAL A 155 -2.70 -6.71 -13.16
CA VAL A 155 -3.24 -7.91 -12.53
C VAL A 155 -2.60 -9.11 -13.22
N THR A 156 -1.82 -9.90 -12.49
CA THR A 156 -0.96 -10.96 -13.01
C THR A 156 -1.28 -12.31 -12.36
N ASP A 157 -1.38 -13.37 -13.16
CA ASP A 157 -1.43 -14.74 -12.62
C ASP A 157 0.00 -15.20 -12.30
N LEU A 158 0.31 -15.32 -11.01
CA LEU A 158 1.63 -15.73 -10.55
C LEU A 158 2.03 -17.17 -10.90
N ARG A 159 1.07 -17.99 -11.35
CA ARG A 159 1.36 -19.39 -11.78
C ARG A 159 1.97 -19.44 -13.18
N THR A 160 1.65 -18.49 -14.02
CA THR A 160 2.13 -18.37 -15.40
C THR A 160 3.23 -17.35 -15.55
N ASN A 161 3.02 -16.17 -14.96
CA ASN A 161 3.91 -15.02 -15.06
C ASN A 161 4.41 -14.61 -13.68
N GLY A 162 5.68 -14.20 -13.61
CA GLY A 162 6.21 -13.55 -12.40
C GLY A 162 5.88 -12.07 -12.38
N ILE A 163 5.90 -11.50 -11.19
CA ILE A 163 5.88 -10.05 -10.97
C ILE A 163 7.26 -9.59 -10.54
N HIS A 164 7.61 -8.35 -10.85
CA HIS A 164 8.82 -7.72 -10.36
C HIS A 164 8.50 -6.88 -9.14
N PHE A 165 9.02 -7.27 -7.97
CA PHE A 165 8.81 -6.54 -6.73
C PHE A 165 10.13 -6.38 -5.99
N LEU A 166 10.54 -5.15 -5.74
CA LEU A 166 11.79 -4.79 -5.05
C LEU A 166 13.05 -5.43 -5.66
N GLY A 167 13.11 -5.53 -6.99
CA GLY A 167 14.25 -6.13 -7.70
C GLY A 167 14.22 -7.65 -7.77
N PHE A 168 13.19 -8.31 -7.22
CA PHE A 168 13.01 -9.76 -7.28
C PHE A 168 11.87 -10.15 -8.20
N VAL A 169 12.00 -11.33 -8.83
CA VAL A 169 10.90 -11.96 -9.56
C VAL A 169 10.15 -12.91 -8.63
N VAL A 170 8.88 -12.61 -8.38
CA VAL A 170 8.02 -13.40 -7.51
C VAL A 170 7.06 -14.24 -8.36
N LYS A 171 7.08 -15.57 -8.18
CA LYS A 171 6.18 -16.54 -8.84
C LYS A 171 5.54 -17.45 -7.81
N ALA A 172 4.37 -17.97 -8.15
CA ALA A 172 3.72 -19.01 -7.34
C ALA A 172 4.14 -20.39 -7.84
N GLU A 173 4.83 -21.15 -7.01
CA GLU A 173 5.16 -22.54 -7.28
C GLU A 173 4.16 -23.50 -6.61
N ARG A 174 3.82 -24.60 -7.28
CA ARG A 174 3.11 -25.70 -6.62
C ARG A 174 4.09 -26.41 -5.69
N LYS A 175 3.78 -26.43 -4.39
CA LYS A 175 4.49 -27.30 -3.47
C LYS A 175 4.37 -28.74 -3.99
N ARG A 176 5.48 -29.36 -4.45
CA ARG A 176 5.51 -30.79 -4.72
C ARG A 176 5.11 -31.47 -3.42
N LYS A 177 4.10 -32.36 -3.48
CA LYS A 177 3.85 -33.25 -2.35
C LYS A 177 5.15 -34.04 -2.17
N THR A 178 5.83 -33.88 -1.04
CA THR A 178 6.88 -34.82 -0.64
C THR A 178 6.24 -36.20 -0.71
N PRO A 179 6.87 -37.17 -1.40
CA PRO A 179 6.39 -38.55 -1.36
C PRO A 179 6.27 -38.93 0.12
N ASP A 180 5.18 -39.63 0.46
CA ASP A 180 4.97 -40.15 1.80
C ASP A 180 6.18 -41.01 2.15
N PRO A 181 6.88 -40.80 3.29
CA PRO A 181 8.00 -41.66 3.69
C PRO A 181 7.66 -43.15 3.68
N ALA A 182 6.38 -43.50 3.82
CA ALA A 182 5.90 -44.89 3.72
C ALA A 182 6.02 -45.52 2.30
N THR A 183 6.32 -44.74 1.25
CA THR A 183 6.53 -45.24 -0.12
C THR A 183 8.00 -45.50 -0.45
N TRP A 184 8.89 -45.39 0.53
CA TRP A 184 10.31 -45.73 0.38
C TRP A 184 10.54 -47.19 0.81
N THR A 185 10.09 -48.12 -0.02
CA THR A 185 10.44 -49.57 0.06
C THR A 185 11.51 -49.87 -0.96
#